data_c7a03180318f5447ab119068719bfca6
#
_entry.id   c7a03180318f5447ab119068719bfca6
#
_cell.length_a   1.000
_cell.length_b   1.000
_cell.length_c   1.000
_cell.angle_alpha   90.00
_cell.angle_beta   90.00
_cell.angle_gamma   90.00
#
_symmetry.space_group_name_H-M   'P 1'
#
loop_
_entity.id
_entity.type
_entity.pdbx_description
1 polymer ?
#
loop_
_entity_poly.entity_id
_entity_poly.type
_entity_poly.pdbx_seq_one_letter_code
_entity_poly.pdbx_strand_id
1 'polypeptide(L)'
;VKLISQKKGKYIYQIGETYGSHDLIKSYINSGMLDAQFDFNLYDNALPVFALKSEDMRRLGDALMSSIANYGYHHLMGNITGNQDKPRFISYADGTLDFETPWMEYKRIGWTQDIQVQDTLAYKKLALFHAFNMTIPGIPIIYYGDEYGLPGAGDPDNRRMMQFENLKDREESLRQETKGLIT
;
A
#
# COMPACT_ATOMS: atom_id res chain seq x y z
N VAL A 1 -5.44 24.11 8.19
CA VAL A 1 -4.38 23.85 7.20
C VAL A 1 -4.30 24.96 6.17
N LYS A 2 -5.39 25.29 5.43
CA LYS A 2 -5.40 26.37 4.41
C LYS A 2 -4.82 27.71 4.95
N LEU A 3 -5.20 28.12 6.14
CA LEU A 3 -4.69 29.34 6.76
C LEU A 3 -3.16 29.30 7.03
N ILE A 4 -2.65 28.14 7.46
CA ILE A 4 -1.21 27.94 7.70
C ILE A 4 -0.45 27.92 6.36
N SER A 5 -1.01 27.27 5.35
CA SER A 5 -0.47 27.24 4.00
C SER A 5 -0.31 28.66 3.42
N GLN A 6 -1.37 29.48 3.52
CA GLN A 6 -1.35 30.89 3.11
C GLN A 6 -0.30 31.70 3.88
N LYS A 7 -0.25 31.58 5.21
CA LYS A 7 0.71 32.30 6.05
C LYS A 7 2.17 31.94 5.75
N LYS A 8 2.43 30.67 5.35
CA LYS A 8 3.79 30.20 5.05
C LYS A 8 4.18 30.30 3.58
N GLY A 9 3.23 30.69 2.68
CA GLY A 9 3.46 30.71 1.23
C GLY A 9 3.79 29.33 0.66
N LYS A 10 3.36 28.24 1.33
CA LYS A 10 3.63 26.84 0.91
C LYS A 10 2.33 26.08 0.87
N TYR A 11 2.13 25.34 -0.22
CA TYR A 11 1.04 24.39 -0.32
C TYR A 11 1.28 23.22 0.67
N ILE A 12 0.27 22.87 1.44
CA ILE A 12 0.27 21.73 2.35
C ILE A 12 -0.76 20.75 1.85
N TYR A 13 -0.29 19.67 1.26
CA TYR A 13 -1.12 18.57 0.77
C TYR A 13 -1.78 17.83 1.93
N GLN A 14 -3.07 17.56 1.81
CA GLN A 14 -3.88 16.88 2.81
C GLN A 14 -4.45 15.61 2.22
N ILE A 15 -4.03 14.49 2.75
CA ILE A 15 -4.58 13.18 2.41
C ILE A 15 -5.35 12.62 3.61
N GLY A 16 -6.53 12.06 3.35
CA GLY A 16 -7.33 11.39 4.37
C GLY A 16 -7.32 9.88 4.24
N GLU A 17 -7.82 9.23 5.26
CA GLU A 17 -7.98 7.79 5.29
C GLU A 17 -9.45 7.45 5.56
N THR A 18 -10.12 6.92 4.55
CA THR A 18 -11.51 6.46 4.62
C THR A 18 -11.64 5.15 3.87
N TYR A 19 -11.96 4.07 4.58
CA TYR A 19 -12.22 2.78 3.97
C TYR A 19 -13.71 2.65 3.61
N GLY A 20 -14.02 2.37 2.35
CA GLY A 20 -15.40 2.21 1.90
C GLY A 20 -15.59 2.33 0.39
N SER A 21 -16.82 2.62 -0.02
CA SER A 21 -17.17 2.76 -1.44
C SER A 21 -16.51 3.97 -2.10
N HIS A 22 -16.41 3.94 -3.43
CA HIS A 22 -15.96 5.09 -4.23
C HIS A 22 -16.73 6.37 -3.88
N ASP A 23 -18.06 6.30 -3.73
CA ASP A 23 -18.89 7.46 -3.41
C ASP A 23 -18.55 8.06 -2.04
N LEU A 24 -18.34 7.21 -1.03
CA LEU A 24 -17.93 7.67 0.29
C LEU A 24 -16.56 8.37 0.24
N ILE A 25 -15.57 7.76 -0.37
CA ILE A 25 -14.22 8.33 -0.53
C ILE A 25 -14.28 9.64 -1.30
N LYS A 26 -15.00 9.66 -2.42
CA LYS A 26 -15.18 10.82 -3.29
C LYS A 26 -15.84 12.02 -2.58
N SER A 27 -16.75 11.76 -1.62
CA SER A 27 -17.43 12.81 -0.88
C SER A 27 -16.49 13.76 -0.14
N TYR A 28 -15.35 13.25 0.34
CA TYR A 28 -14.35 14.05 1.06
C TYR A 28 -13.44 14.89 0.17
N ILE A 29 -13.19 14.46 -1.07
CA ILE A 29 -12.34 15.18 -1.99
C ILE A 29 -13.14 16.19 -2.83
N ASN A 30 -14.36 15.85 -3.26
CA ASN A 30 -15.20 16.73 -4.08
C ASN A 30 -15.77 17.92 -3.31
N SER A 31 -15.90 17.82 -1.99
CA SER A 31 -16.34 18.92 -1.12
C SER A 31 -15.25 19.95 -0.83
N GLY A 32 -14.02 19.74 -1.32
CA GLY A 32 -12.86 20.58 -1.02
C GLY A 32 -12.39 20.51 0.41
N MET A 33 -12.79 19.47 1.16
CA MET A 33 -12.32 19.24 2.53
C MET A 33 -10.89 18.72 2.55
N LEU A 34 -10.57 17.77 1.66
CA LEU A 34 -9.24 17.17 1.52
C LEU A 34 -8.76 17.28 0.08
N ASP A 35 -7.46 17.21 -0.11
CA ASP A 35 -6.85 17.18 -1.43
C ASP A 35 -6.94 15.78 -2.05
N ALA A 36 -6.87 14.74 -1.20
CA ALA A 36 -6.98 13.33 -1.59
C ALA A 36 -7.41 12.42 -0.45
N GLN A 37 -7.62 11.16 -0.81
CA GLN A 37 -7.81 10.01 0.07
C GLN A 37 -6.89 8.88 -0.37
N PHE A 38 -6.69 7.87 0.48
CA PHE A 38 -6.12 6.60 0.02
C PHE A 38 -7.10 5.89 -0.89
N ASP A 39 -6.62 5.38 -2.02
CA ASP A 39 -7.44 4.57 -2.94
C ASP A 39 -7.48 3.11 -2.49
N PHE A 40 -8.29 2.84 -1.48
CA PHE A 40 -8.48 1.48 -0.98
C PHE A 40 -9.14 0.55 -1.99
N ASN A 41 -9.99 1.09 -2.88
CA ASN A 41 -10.64 0.25 -3.90
C ASN A 41 -9.62 -0.25 -4.94
N LEU A 42 -8.66 0.57 -5.33
CA LEU A 42 -7.55 0.15 -6.15
C LEU A 42 -6.63 -0.82 -5.40
N TYR A 43 -6.28 -0.50 -4.15
CA TYR A 43 -5.43 -1.34 -3.29
C TYR A 43 -6.01 -2.75 -3.11
N ASP A 44 -7.29 -2.88 -2.73
CA ASP A 44 -7.93 -4.18 -2.47
C ASP A 44 -8.00 -5.07 -3.73
N ASN A 45 -7.97 -4.46 -4.93
CA ASN A 45 -7.92 -5.19 -6.19
C ASN A 45 -6.48 -5.48 -6.65
N ALA A 46 -5.55 -4.56 -6.41
CA ALA A 46 -4.15 -4.74 -6.80
C ALA A 46 -3.42 -5.75 -5.91
N LEU A 47 -3.70 -5.74 -4.61
CA LEU A 47 -3.06 -6.60 -3.62
C LEU A 47 -3.04 -8.09 -4.03
N PRO A 48 -4.18 -8.76 -4.32
CA PRO A 48 -4.16 -10.17 -4.72
C PRO A 48 -3.51 -10.39 -6.10
N VAL A 49 -3.66 -9.45 -7.05
CA VAL A 49 -3.05 -9.58 -8.39
C VAL A 49 -1.53 -9.66 -8.31
N PHE A 50 -0.91 -8.85 -7.47
CA PHE A 50 0.55 -8.89 -7.29
C PHE A 50 1.00 -10.02 -6.35
N ALA A 51 0.20 -10.38 -5.36
CA ALA A 51 0.57 -11.42 -4.39
C ALA A 51 0.40 -12.83 -4.95
N LEU A 52 -0.67 -13.11 -5.72
CA LEU A 52 -1.03 -14.45 -6.17
C LEU A 52 -0.68 -14.66 -7.66
N LYS A 53 -0.28 -15.90 -8.00
CA LYS A 53 -0.01 -16.27 -9.39
C LYS A 53 -1.28 -16.53 -10.22
N SER A 54 -2.39 -16.78 -9.56
CA SER A 54 -3.66 -17.20 -10.17
C SER A 54 -4.59 -16.05 -10.54
N GLU A 55 -4.29 -14.83 -10.11
CA GLU A 55 -5.16 -13.69 -10.35
C GLU A 55 -5.01 -13.12 -11.77
N ASP A 56 -6.13 -12.64 -12.31
CA ASP A 56 -6.20 -12.07 -13.66
C ASP A 56 -5.76 -10.59 -13.64
N MET A 57 -4.80 -10.26 -14.49
CA MET A 57 -4.34 -8.86 -14.68
C MET A 57 -5.44 -7.91 -15.17
N ARG A 58 -6.52 -8.42 -15.78
CA ARG A 58 -7.68 -7.60 -16.14
C ARG A 58 -8.33 -6.94 -14.94
N ARG A 59 -8.36 -7.64 -13.79
CA ARG A 59 -8.84 -7.09 -12.52
C ARG A 59 -8.14 -5.80 -12.14
N LEU A 60 -6.82 -5.74 -12.36
CA LEU A 60 -6.02 -4.54 -12.09
C LEU A 60 -6.36 -3.39 -13.04
N GLY A 61 -6.52 -3.70 -14.33
CA GLY A 61 -6.93 -2.72 -15.35
C GLY A 61 -8.31 -2.14 -15.06
N ASP A 62 -9.28 -2.99 -14.75
CA ASP A 62 -10.66 -2.58 -14.41
C ASP A 62 -10.69 -1.72 -13.14
N ALA A 63 -9.92 -2.07 -12.11
CA ALA A 63 -9.82 -1.30 -10.88
C ALA A 63 -9.20 0.09 -11.13
N LEU A 64 -8.13 0.17 -11.93
CA LEU A 64 -7.52 1.44 -12.29
C LEU A 64 -8.46 2.33 -13.10
N MET A 65 -9.15 1.76 -14.09
CA MET A 65 -10.14 2.50 -14.87
C MET A 65 -11.32 2.98 -14.01
N SER A 66 -11.77 2.16 -13.06
CA SER A 66 -12.79 2.53 -12.08
C SER A 66 -12.33 3.67 -11.17
N SER A 67 -11.09 3.62 -10.68
CA SER A 67 -10.49 4.69 -9.89
C SER A 67 -10.48 6.01 -10.67
N ILE A 68 -9.97 6.01 -11.89
CA ILE A 68 -9.93 7.18 -12.78
C ILE A 68 -11.34 7.72 -13.07
N ALA A 69 -12.30 6.83 -13.34
CA ALA A 69 -13.69 7.24 -13.61
C ALA A 69 -14.37 7.88 -12.39
N ASN A 70 -14.07 7.40 -11.18
CA ASN A 70 -14.68 7.93 -9.97
C ASN A 70 -14.00 9.18 -9.44
N TYR A 71 -12.66 9.23 -9.46
CA TYR A 71 -11.90 10.32 -8.84
C TYR A 71 -11.36 11.34 -9.84
N GLY A 72 -11.27 10.95 -11.12
CA GLY A 72 -10.74 11.80 -12.19
C GLY A 72 -9.21 11.74 -12.31
N TYR A 73 -8.73 12.11 -13.48
CA TYR A 73 -7.28 12.10 -13.80
C TYR A 73 -6.45 13.11 -13.01
N HIS A 74 -7.09 14.17 -12.54
CA HIS A 74 -6.41 15.27 -11.83
C HIS A 74 -6.40 15.11 -10.32
N HIS A 75 -7.09 14.09 -9.78
CA HIS A 75 -7.04 13.80 -8.37
C HIS A 75 -5.77 12.98 -8.05
N LEU A 76 -4.99 13.51 -7.13
CA LEU A 76 -3.76 12.84 -6.67
C LEU A 76 -4.08 11.90 -5.51
N MET A 77 -4.83 10.83 -5.80
CA MET A 77 -5.15 9.81 -4.80
C MET A 77 -3.88 9.14 -4.27
N GLY A 78 -3.89 8.72 -3.01
CA GLY A 78 -2.78 7.99 -2.41
C GLY A 78 -2.82 6.51 -2.80
N ASN A 79 -1.85 6.09 -3.61
CA ASN A 79 -1.69 4.69 -4.02
C ASN A 79 -0.78 3.98 -3.01
N ILE A 80 -1.34 3.08 -2.21
CA ILE A 80 -0.66 2.38 -1.13
C ILE A 80 -0.29 0.94 -1.50
N THR A 81 0.76 0.40 -0.89
CA THR A 81 1.07 -1.04 -0.87
C THR A 81 0.65 -1.69 0.43
N GLY A 82 0.39 -0.90 1.44
CA GLY A 82 -0.04 -1.30 2.78
C GLY A 82 -0.22 -0.10 3.69
N ASN A 83 -0.68 -0.34 4.90
CA ASN A 83 -0.77 0.66 5.97
C ASN A 83 -0.71 -0.01 7.36
N GLN A 84 -0.86 0.80 8.41
CA GLN A 84 -0.80 0.34 9.80
C GLN A 84 -1.93 -0.63 10.21
N ASP A 85 -3.00 -0.74 9.43
CA ASP A 85 -4.16 -1.55 9.76
C ASP A 85 -4.25 -2.86 8.94
N LYS A 86 -3.39 -3.01 7.94
CA LYS A 86 -3.38 -4.18 7.06
C LYS A 86 -2.16 -5.08 7.33
N PRO A 87 -2.27 -6.41 7.20
CA PRO A 87 -1.09 -7.27 7.13
C PRO A 87 -0.14 -6.82 6.02
N ARG A 88 1.14 -7.10 6.20
CA ARG A 88 2.17 -6.71 5.22
C ARG A 88 2.01 -7.46 3.90
N PHE A 89 2.11 -6.74 2.78
CA PHE A 89 2.02 -7.32 1.44
C PHE A 89 2.91 -8.54 1.25
N ILE A 90 4.17 -8.45 1.71
CA ILE A 90 5.15 -9.51 1.49
C ILE A 90 4.75 -10.83 2.14
N SER A 91 3.98 -10.78 3.25
CA SER A 91 3.48 -11.98 3.94
C SER A 91 2.35 -12.68 3.19
N TYR A 92 1.60 -11.97 2.36
CA TYR A 92 0.67 -12.59 1.40
C TYR A 92 1.43 -13.11 0.18
N ALA A 93 2.39 -12.33 -0.31
CA ALA A 93 3.12 -12.62 -1.54
C ALA A 93 3.99 -13.88 -1.44
N ASP A 94 4.48 -14.22 -0.24
CA ASP A 94 5.24 -15.45 0.01
C ASP A 94 4.36 -16.64 0.40
N GLY A 95 3.06 -16.42 0.66
CA GLY A 95 2.10 -17.45 1.04
C GLY A 95 2.05 -17.76 2.53
N THR A 96 2.74 -17.00 3.39
CA THR A 96 2.66 -17.15 4.85
C THR A 96 1.28 -16.77 5.39
N LEU A 97 0.63 -15.80 4.74
CA LEU A 97 -0.75 -15.41 5.02
C LEU A 97 -1.66 -15.72 3.83
N ASP A 98 -2.88 -16.17 4.13
CA ASP A 98 -3.91 -16.48 3.15
C ASP A 98 -4.98 -15.38 3.15
N PHE A 99 -5.45 -14.98 1.96
CA PHE A 99 -6.53 -14.00 1.80
C PHE A 99 -7.88 -14.45 2.35
N GLU A 100 -8.10 -15.76 2.48
CA GLU A 100 -9.31 -16.33 3.07
C GLU A 100 -9.30 -16.29 4.60
N THR A 101 -8.17 -15.89 5.21
CA THR A 101 -8.04 -15.80 6.66
C THR A 101 -8.95 -14.70 7.22
N PRO A 102 -9.83 -14.98 8.19
CA PRO A 102 -10.66 -13.98 8.83
C PRO A 102 -9.83 -12.87 9.48
N TRP A 103 -10.31 -11.63 9.44
CA TRP A 103 -9.58 -10.46 9.94
C TRP A 103 -9.03 -10.61 11.37
N MET A 104 -9.84 -11.14 12.28
CA MET A 104 -9.42 -11.33 13.68
C MET A 104 -8.32 -12.39 13.82
N GLU A 105 -8.24 -13.33 12.88
CA GLU A 105 -7.23 -14.38 12.88
C GLU A 105 -5.85 -13.83 12.53
N TYR A 106 -5.74 -12.82 11.65
CA TYR A 106 -4.46 -12.15 11.39
C TYR A 106 -3.86 -11.54 12.67
N LYS A 107 -4.70 -10.99 13.55
CA LYS A 107 -4.22 -10.48 14.84
C LYS A 107 -3.72 -11.61 15.74
N ARG A 108 -4.46 -12.71 15.81
CA ARG A 108 -4.03 -13.89 16.57
C ARG A 108 -2.71 -14.45 16.06
N ILE A 109 -2.55 -14.54 14.74
CA ILE A 109 -1.31 -14.97 14.10
C ILE A 109 -0.16 -14.05 14.52
N GLY A 110 -0.35 -12.72 14.46
CA GLY A 110 0.66 -11.75 14.85
C GLY A 110 1.10 -11.84 16.33
N TRP A 111 0.24 -12.35 17.21
CA TRP A 111 0.58 -12.58 18.62
C TRP A 111 1.25 -13.94 18.87
N THR A 112 1.02 -14.92 18.03
CA THR A 112 1.36 -16.33 18.32
C THR A 112 2.45 -16.89 17.41
N GLN A 113 2.76 -16.22 16.28
CA GLN A 113 3.71 -16.71 15.28
C GLN A 113 4.75 -15.62 14.95
N ASP A 114 5.98 -16.04 14.74
CA ASP A 114 7.03 -15.18 14.17
C ASP A 114 6.97 -15.27 12.64
N ILE A 115 6.32 -14.27 12.03
CA ILE A 115 6.16 -14.20 10.57
C ILE A 115 7.48 -13.80 9.93
N GLN A 116 8.01 -14.67 9.07
CA GLN A 116 9.23 -14.47 8.32
C GLN A 116 8.99 -14.82 6.85
N VAL A 117 9.65 -14.10 5.95
CA VAL A 117 9.56 -14.39 4.51
C VAL A 117 10.25 -15.70 4.19
N GLN A 118 9.53 -16.66 3.60
CA GLN A 118 10.00 -17.98 3.22
C GLN A 118 10.33 -18.05 1.72
N ASP A 119 9.46 -17.51 0.86
CA ASP A 119 9.69 -17.45 -0.60
C ASP A 119 10.29 -16.11 -1.03
N THR A 120 11.55 -16.15 -1.46
CA THR A 120 12.26 -14.95 -1.92
C THR A 120 11.65 -14.31 -3.18
N LEU A 121 10.77 -15.00 -3.90
CA LEU A 121 10.04 -14.42 -5.02
C LEU A 121 9.09 -13.30 -4.56
N ALA A 122 8.67 -13.30 -3.30
CA ALA A 122 7.84 -12.26 -2.70
C ALA A 122 8.46 -10.86 -2.81
N TYR A 123 9.79 -10.75 -2.71
CA TYR A 123 10.49 -9.46 -2.89
C TYR A 123 10.32 -8.91 -4.31
N LYS A 124 10.38 -9.76 -5.34
CA LYS A 124 10.14 -9.34 -6.73
C LYS A 124 8.69 -8.93 -6.97
N LYS A 125 7.74 -9.63 -6.35
CA LYS A 125 6.32 -9.27 -6.40
C LYS A 125 6.07 -7.89 -5.77
N LEU A 126 6.72 -7.60 -4.63
CA LEU A 126 6.62 -6.30 -3.97
C LEU A 126 7.28 -5.19 -4.80
N ALA A 127 8.45 -5.45 -5.41
CA ALA A 127 9.08 -4.51 -6.33
C ALA A 127 8.16 -4.15 -7.51
N LEU A 128 7.47 -5.14 -8.09
CA LEU A 128 6.49 -4.90 -9.15
C LEU A 128 5.28 -4.09 -8.68
N PHE A 129 4.81 -4.32 -7.45
CA PHE A 129 3.72 -3.53 -6.88
C PHE A 129 4.15 -2.08 -6.63
N HIS A 130 5.37 -1.86 -6.12
CA HIS A 130 5.94 -0.51 -6.00
C HIS A 130 6.03 0.17 -7.38
N ALA A 131 6.58 -0.52 -8.38
CA ALA A 131 6.68 0.02 -9.73
C ALA A 131 5.31 0.40 -10.31
N PHE A 132 4.30 -0.44 -10.12
CA PHE A 132 2.92 -0.13 -10.51
C PHE A 132 2.43 1.16 -9.86
N ASN A 133 2.50 1.27 -8.53
CA ASN A 133 2.02 2.45 -7.80
C ASN A 133 2.76 3.74 -8.19
N MET A 134 4.03 3.64 -8.61
CA MET A 134 4.84 4.79 -9.05
C MET A 134 4.62 5.18 -10.51
N THR A 135 3.94 4.34 -11.30
CA THR A 135 3.71 4.58 -12.74
C THR A 135 2.28 4.94 -13.11
N ILE A 136 1.35 4.80 -12.18
CA ILE A 136 -0.06 5.15 -12.37
C ILE A 136 -0.36 6.58 -11.88
N PRO A 137 -1.47 7.21 -12.32
CA PRO A 137 -1.90 8.50 -11.77
C PRO A 137 -2.13 8.42 -10.26
N GLY A 138 -1.66 9.44 -9.52
CA GLY A 138 -1.77 9.53 -8.07
C GLY A 138 -0.45 9.83 -7.39
N ILE A 139 -0.42 9.67 -6.07
CA ILE A 139 0.78 9.80 -5.25
C ILE A 139 1.13 8.45 -4.66
N PRO A 140 2.28 7.85 -5.01
CA PRO A 140 2.73 6.61 -4.41
C PRO A 140 3.06 6.82 -2.94
N ILE A 141 2.54 5.94 -2.09
CA ILE A 141 2.77 5.98 -0.65
C ILE A 141 3.32 4.62 -0.23
N ILE A 142 4.52 4.63 0.29
CA ILE A 142 5.18 3.45 0.84
C ILE A 142 4.98 3.47 2.35
N TYR A 143 4.33 2.43 2.88
CA TYR A 143 4.28 2.23 4.31
C TYR A 143 5.65 1.80 4.81
N TYR A 144 6.15 2.41 5.89
CA TYR A 144 7.51 2.16 6.38
C TYR A 144 7.81 0.65 6.50
N GLY A 145 8.98 0.26 6.06
CA GLY A 145 9.40 -1.14 6.03
C GLY A 145 9.03 -1.88 4.73
N ASP A 146 8.02 -1.43 3.97
CA ASP A 146 7.67 -2.06 2.69
C ASP A 146 8.80 -1.87 1.66
N GLU A 147 9.60 -0.80 1.77
CA GLU A 147 10.74 -0.53 0.89
C GLU A 147 11.83 -1.61 0.94
N TYR A 148 11.87 -2.42 2.01
CA TYR A 148 12.77 -3.57 2.11
C TYR A 148 12.03 -4.90 2.37
N GLY A 149 10.69 -4.88 2.42
CA GLY A 149 9.88 -6.07 2.57
C GLY A 149 9.77 -6.57 4.02
N LEU A 150 9.54 -5.67 4.97
CA LEU A 150 9.26 -6.03 6.37
C LEU A 150 8.00 -6.90 6.44
N PRO A 151 8.10 -8.16 6.94
CA PRO A 151 6.92 -9.02 7.08
C PRO A 151 6.10 -8.66 8.32
N GLY A 152 4.87 -9.15 8.35
CA GLY A 152 3.99 -9.03 9.52
C GLY A 152 2.56 -9.46 9.21
N ALA A 153 1.90 -10.03 10.21
CA ALA A 153 0.48 -10.38 10.16
C ALA A 153 -0.39 -9.17 10.58
N GLY A 154 -1.49 -9.36 11.31
CA GLY A 154 -2.30 -8.26 11.79
C GLY A 154 -1.70 -7.54 13.01
N ASP A 155 -2.26 -6.37 13.35
CA ASP A 155 -1.84 -5.57 14.49
C ASP A 155 -1.70 -6.38 15.79
N PRO A 156 -0.54 -6.29 16.50
CA PRO A 156 0.53 -5.30 16.34
C PRO A 156 1.69 -5.74 15.41
N ASP A 157 1.68 -6.94 14.87
CA ASP A 157 2.83 -7.53 14.16
C ASP A 157 3.15 -6.80 12.84
N ASN A 158 2.16 -6.23 12.17
CA ASN A 158 2.36 -5.38 10.99
C ASN A 158 3.03 -4.03 11.30
N ARG A 159 3.24 -3.70 12.59
CA ARG A 159 3.86 -2.46 13.08
C ARG A 159 5.20 -2.71 13.76
N ARG A 160 5.96 -3.71 13.28
CA ARG A 160 7.30 -4.02 13.78
C ARG A 160 8.21 -2.80 13.67
N MET A 161 9.25 -2.75 14.49
CA MET A 161 10.24 -1.66 14.47
C MET A 161 10.92 -1.59 13.11
N MET A 162 11.11 -0.35 12.62
CA MET A 162 11.88 -0.06 11.41
C MET A 162 13.33 -0.53 11.57
N GLN A 163 13.86 -1.21 10.55
CA GLN A 163 15.28 -1.59 10.47
C GLN A 163 16.00 -0.67 9.50
N PHE A 164 16.99 0.06 10.00
CA PHE A 164 17.81 0.97 9.19
C PHE A 164 19.11 0.33 8.72
N GLU A 165 19.58 -0.68 9.45
CA GLU A 165 20.85 -1.37 9.25
C GLU A 165 20.68 -2.89 9.34
N ASN A 166 21.68 -3.63 8.92
CA ASN A 166 21.73 -5.10 8.98
C ASN A 166 20.60 -5.81 8.22
N LEU A 167 20.16 -5.22 7.11
CA LEU A 167 19.21 -5.86 6.20
C LEU A 167 19.85 -7.10 5.54
N LYS A 168 19.06 -8.14 5.30
CA LYS A 168 19.50 -9.30 4.51
C LYS A 168 19.68 -8.90 3.05
N ASP A 169 20.45 -9.67 2.28
CA ASP A 169 20.76 -9.37 0.88
C ASP A 169 19.53 -9.06 0.02
N ARG A 170 18.41 -9.81 0.23
CA ARG A 170 17.17 -9.61 -0.52
C ARG A 170 16.40 -8.36 -0.09
N GLU A 171 16.43 -8.06 1.19
CA GLU A 171 15.84 -6.84 1.76
C GLU A 171 16.59 -5.61 1.25
N GLU A 172 17.91 -5.65 1.25
CA GLU A 172 18.75 -4.57 0.71
C GLU A 172 18.56 -4.41 -0.80
N SER A 173 18.49 -5.52 -1.56
CA SER A 173 18.21 -5.49 -3.01
C SER A 173 16.88 -4.78 -3.29
N LEU A 174 15.79 -5.15 -2.60
CA LEU A 174 14.50 -4.50 -2.76
C LEU A 174 14.56 -3.01 -2.39
N ARG A 175 15.27 -2.66 -1.31
CA ARG A 175 15.45 -1.26 -0.91
C ARG A 175 16.13 -0.45 -1.99
N GLN A 176 17.16 -0.98 -2.64
CA GLN A 176 17.85 -0.32 -3.75
C GLN A 176 16.97 -0.21 -5.01
N GLU A 177 16.21 -1.26 -5.34
CA GLU A 177 15.22 -1.24 -6.43
C GLU A 177 14.15 -0.16 -6.18
N THR A 178 13.58 -0.12 -4.97
CA THR A 178 12.59 0.89 -4.57
C THR A 178 13.18 2.32 -4.64
N LYS A 179 14.42 2.50 -4.17
CA LYS A 179 15.13 3.78 -4.29
C LYS A 179 15.31 4.19 -5.74
N GLY A 180 15.66 3.24 -6.62
CA GLY A 180 15.82 3.51 -8.06
C GLY A 180 14.53 3.91 -8.77
N LEU A 181 13.35 3.51 -8.25
CA LEU A 181 12.05 3.95 -8.78
C LEU A 181 11.71 5.41 -8.39
N ILE A 182 12.32 5.94 -7.33
CA ILE A 182 12.04 7.29 -6.80
C ILE A 182 12.96 8.34 -7.41
N THR A 183 14.14 7.95 -7.86
CA THR A 183 15.19 8.84 -8.42
C THR A 183 15.11 8.95 -9.93
#